data_51c0a5a74f36a560a0df18f92a7810f7
#
_entry.id   51c0a5a74f36a560a0df18f92a7810f7
#
_cell.length_a   1.000
_cell.length_b   1.000
_cell.length_c   1.000
_cell.angle_alpha   90.00
_cell.angle_beta   90.00
_cell.angle_gamma   90.00
#
_symmetry.space_group_name_H-M   'P 1'
#
loop_
_entity.id
_entity.type
_entity.pdbx_description
1 polymer ?
#
loop_
_entity_poly.entity_id
_entity_poly.type
_entity_poly.pdbx_seq_one_letter_code
_entity_poly.pdbx_strand_id
1 'polypeptide(L)'
;MPRVKPFRGLRPPSHLAAQVSSRPYDVLNSAEAREECGGNEKSLYHIIRPEINFPEGTDEHDSRVYSEAQRQLAHFIEQGWLVQDQKSCYYLYAQTMNGKTQYGLVVGAYVPDYMNGIIKKHELTRRDKEEDRMKHVRVNL
;
A
#
# COMPACT_ATOMS: atom_id res chain seq x y z
N MET A 1 9.49 -1.91 -26.70
CA MET A 1 10.09 -1.56 -25.41
C MET A 1 8.98 -1.02 -24.50
N PRO A 2 8.85 -1.45 -23.23
CA PRO A 2 7.80 -0.96 -22.35
C PRO A 2 7.95 0.55 -22.08
N ARG A 3 6.81 1.25 -22.05
CA ARG A 3 6.74 2.67 -21.75
C ARG A 3 6.52 2.87 -20.25
N VAL A 4 7.41 3.62 -19.62
CA VAL A 4 7.36 3.91 -18.18
C VAL A 4 7.48 5.40 -17.92
N LYS A 5 6.90 5.86 -16.81
CA LYS A 5 6.96 7.26 -16.37
C LYS A 5 7.38 7.36 -14.92
N PRO A 6 8.11 8.42 -14.54
CA PRO A 6 8.27 8.79 -13.14
C PRO A 6 6.94 9.31 -12.59
N PHE A 7 6.77 9.28 -11.28
CA PHE A 7 5.60 9.82 -10.60
C PHE A 7 5.99 10.44 -9.24
N ARG A 8 5.07 11.18 -8.64
CA ARG A 8 5.25 11.78 -7.32
C ARG A 8 4.72 10.82 -6.28
N GLY A 9 5.61 10.06 -5.64
CA GLY A 9 5.25 9.10 -4.61
C GLY A 9 4.79 9.79 -3.33
N LEU A 10 3.82 9.17 -2.66
CA LEU A 10 3.43 9.52 -1.30
C LEU A 10 4.11 8.54 -0.34
N ARG A 11 4.96 9.05 0.54
CA ARG A 11 5.78 8.19 1.40
C ARG A 11 6.14 8.87 2.72
N PRO A 12 6.49 8.10 3.76
CA PRO A 12 6.89 8.69 5.03
C PRO A 12 8.24 9.42 4.91
N PRO A 13 8.43 10.51 5.68
CA PRO A 13 9.75 11.07 5.92
C PRO A 13 10.70 10.01 6.50
N SER A 14 11.98 10.10 6.21
CA SER A 14 12.97 9.08 6.60
C SER A 14 12.99 8.79 8.10
N HIS A 15 12.81 9.81 8.95
CA HIS A 15 12.79 9.66 10.41
C HIS A 15 11.51 8.97 10.95
N LEU A 16 10.45 8.88 10.14
CA LEU A 16 9.20 8.18 10.48
C LEU A 16 9.06 6.83 9.77
N ALA A 17 9.91 6.51 8.80
CA ALA A 17 9.75 5.34 7.95
C ALA A 17 9.58 4.04 8.75
N ALA A 18 10.36 3.83 9.80
CA ALA A 18 10.27 2.63 10.63
C ALA A 18 8.98 2.54 11.45
N GLN A 19 8.36 3.68 11.77
CA GLN A 19 7.10 3.72 12.52
C GLN A 19 5.88 3.53 11.58
N VAL A 20 6.00 4.00 10.32
CA VAL A 20 4.91 3.92 9.34
C VAL A 20 4.90 2.57 8.62
N SER A 21 6.07 1.99 8.34
CA SER A 21 6.17 0.75 7.56
C SER A 21 5.39 -0.40 8.20
N SER A 22 4.79 -1.23 7.35
CA SER A 22 4.05 -2.43 7.73
C SER A 22 4.36 -3.55 6.75
N ARG A 23 4.01 -4.78 7.11
CA ARG A 23 4.01 -5.89 6.15
C ARG A 23 2.87 -5.72 5.13
N PRO A 24 2.93 -6.42 3.98
CA PRO A 24 1.83 -6.43 3.02
C PRO A 24 0.49 -6.84 3.64
N TYR A 25 -0.60 -6.29 3.13
CA TYR A 25 -1.96 -6.45 3.69
C TYR A 25 -2.47 -7.90 3.73
N ASP A 26 -1.91 -8.76 2.90
CA ASP A 26 -2.35 -10.14 2.66
C ASP A 26 -1.52 -11.22 3.38
N VAL A 27 -0.51 -10.80 4.15
CA VAL A 27 0.34 -11.73 4.91
C VAL A 27 -0.09 -11.89 6.37
N LEU A 28 -1.06 -11.09 6.83
CA LEU A 28 -1.60 -11.12 8.19
C LEU A 28 -3.13 -11.12 8.18
N ASN A 29 -3.72 -11.81 9.14
CA ASN A 29 -5.13 -11.61 9.46
C ASN A 29 -5.34 -10.36 10.33
N SER A 30 -6.59 -9.98 10.58
CA SER A 30 -6.93 -8.76 11.32
C SER A 30 -6.45 -8.78 12.78
N ALA A 31 -6.44 -9.94 13.44
CA ALA A 31 -5.97 -10.08 14.81
C ALA A 31 -4.45 -9.89 14.89
N GLU A 32 -3.71 -10.53 14.00
CA GLU A 32 -2.25 -10.38 13.88
C GLU A 32 -1.85 -8.94 13.52
N ALA A 33 -2.62 -8.28 12.64
CA ALA A 33 -2.39 -6.90 12.28
C ALA A 33 -2.60 -5.95 13.48
N ARG A 34 -3.61 -6.20 14.33
CA ARG A 34 -3.82 -5.45 15.59
C ARG A 34 -2.67 -5.63 16.57
N GLU A 35 -2.22 -6.87 16.75
CA GLU A 35 -1.12 -7.21 17.64
C GLU A 35 0.18 -6.53 17.17
N GLU A 36 0.52 -6.64 15.88
CA GLU A 36 1.71 -6.03 15.31
C GLU A 36 1.65 -4.50 15.29
N CYS A 37 0.46 -3.92 15.09
CA CYS A 37 0.25 -2.49 15.20
C CYS A 37 0.59 -1.99 16.62
N GLY A 38 0.27 -2.76 17.67
CA GLY A 38 0.69 -2.53 19.04
C GLY A 38 0.33 -1.15 19.60
N GLY A 39 -0.75 -0.51 19.11
CA GLY A 39 -1.15 0.86 19.45
C GLY A 39 -0.34 1.96 18.78
N ASN A 40 0.50 1.63 17.80
CA ASN A 40 1.22 2.62 17.01
C ASN A 40 0.28 3.33 16.04
N GLU A 41 -0.14 4.55 16.38
CA GLU A 41 -1.05 5.38 15.58
C GLU A 41 -0.51 5.73 14.17
N LYS A 42 0.80 5.63 13.94
CA LYS A 42 1.45 5.92 12.67
C LYS A 42 1.60 4.68 11.78
N SER A 43 1.19 3.51 12.25
CA SER A 43 1.29 2.28 11.47
C SER A 43 0.44 2.34 10.20
N LEU A 44 1.02 2.00 9.04
CA LEU A 44 0.29 1.95 7.76
C LEU A 44 -0.87 0.93 7.79
N TYR A 45 -0.90 0.02 8.76
CA TYR A 45 -2.02 -0.90 8.95
C TYR A 45 -3.36 -0.16 9.11
N HIS A 46 -3.39 1.02 9.73
CA HIS A 46 -4.61 1.83 9.84
C HIS A 46 -5.24 2.19 8.49
N ILE A 47 -4.44 2.19 7.40
CA ILE A 47 -4.87 2.47 6.04
C ILE A 47 -5.11 1.18 5.25
N ILE A 48 -4.18 0.22 5.29
CA ILE A 48 -4.23 -0.98 4.44
C ILE A 48 -5.01 -2.14 5.03
N ARG A 49 -5.24 -2.12 6.37
CA ARG A 49 -6.06 -3.05 7.17
C ARG A 49 -7.01 -2.24 8.07
N PRO A 50 -7.86 -1.36 7.50
CA PRO A 50 -8.60 -0.35 8.26
C PRO A 50 -9.63 -0.95 9.23
N GLU A 51 -10.01 -2.23 9.08
CA GLU A 51 -10.87 -2.93 10.03
C GLU A 51 -10.27 -3.04 11.44
N ILE A 52 -8.95 -2.86 11.59
CA ILE A 52 -8.32 -2.81 12.92
C ILE A 52 -8.75 -1.59 13.74
N ASN A 53 -9.30 -0.55 13.10
CA ASN A 53 -9.82 0.64 13.77
C ASN A 53 -11.24 0.45 14.32
N PHE A 54 -11.86 -0.71 14.08
CA PHE A 54 -13.21 -1.06 14.55
C PHE A 54 -13.14 -2.16 15.63
N PRO A 55 -14.23 -2.44 16.33
CA PRO A 55 -14.29 -3.58 17.23
C PRO A 55 -13.88 -4.90 16.58
N GLU A 56 -13.33 -5.80 17.38
CA GLU A 56 -12.94 -7.12 16.91
C GLU A 56 -14.16 -7.86 16.32
N GLY A 57 -13.92 -8.61 15.21
CA GLY A 57 -14.99 -9.30 14.47
C GLY A 57 -15.71 -8.45 13.43
N THR A 58 -15.31 -7.17 13.23
CA THR A 58 -15.83 -6.36 12.12
C THR A 58 -15.40 -6.98 10.79
N ASP A 59 -16.36 -7.12 9.87
CA ASP A 59 -16.12 -7.62 8.51
C ASP A 59 -15.17 -6.67 7.75
N GLU A 60 -14.04 -7.19 7.28
CA GLU A 60 -13.04 -6.43 6.51
C GLU A 60 -13.60 -5.85 5.19
N HIS A 61 -14.76 -6.36 4.72
CA HIS A 61 -15.43 -5.89 3.50
C HIS A 61 -16.63 -4.95 3.77
N ASP A 62 -16.88 -4.57 5.03
CA ASP A 62 -17.89 -3.56 5.36
C ASP A 62 -17.55 -2.22 4.71
N SER A 63 -18.56 -1.55 4.15
CA SER A 63 -18.37 -0.25 3.47
C SER A 63 -17.73 0.82 4.36
N ARG A 64 -17.99 0.77 5.68
CA ARG A 64 -17.41 1.68 6.67
C ARG A 64 -15.91 1.50 6.79
N VAL A 65 -15.40 0.29 6.59
CA VAL A 65 -13.96 -0.03 6.62
C VAL A 65 -13.23 0.68 5.49
N TYR A 66 -13.80 0.69 4.29
CA TYR A 66 -13.21 1.43 3.15
C TYR A 66 -13.21 2.96 3.38
N SER A 67 -14.31 3.49 3.94
CA SER A 67 -14.37 4.91 4.29
C SER A 67 -13.37 5.29 5.37
N GLU A 68 -13.11 4.39 6.31
CA GLU A 68 -12.08 4.56 7.33
C GLU A 68 -10.67 4.60 6.72
N ALA A 69 -10.38 3.76 5.72
CA ALA A 69 -9.10 3.82 5.01
C ALA A 69 -8.86 5.22 4.41
N GLN A 70 -9.89 5.80 3.77
CA GLN A 70 -9.81 7.16 3.21
C GLN A 70 -9.57 8.21 4.29
N ARG A 71 -10.30 8.12 5.41
CA ARG A 71 -10.12 9.03 6.56
C ARG A 71 -8.72 8.94 7.13
N GLN A 72 -8.19 7.74 7.30
CA GLN A 72 -6.84 7.50 7.80
C GLN A 72 -5.78 8.04 6.84
N LEU A 73 -5.93 7.82 5.53
CA LEU A 73 -5.01 8.36 4.54
C LEU A 73 -4.95 9.89 4.60
N ALA A 74 -6.11 10.57 4.67
CA ALA A 74 -6.17 12.01 4.81
C ALA A 74 -5.51 12.48 6.10
N HIS A 75 -5.75 11.79 7.22
CA HIS A 75 -5.12 12.08 8.50
C HIS A 75 -3.60 11.95 8.46
N PHE A 76 -3.07 10.88 7.86
CA PHE A 76 -1.63 10.67 7.71
C PHE A 76 -0.96 11.78 6.89
N ILE A 77 -1.63 12.26 5.85
CA ILE A 77 -1.15 13.39 5.03
C ILE A 77 -1.18 14.69 5.85
N GLU A 78 -2.25 14.97 6.56
CA GLU A 78 -2.42 16.16 7.40
C GLU A 78 -1.35 16.22 8.53
N GLN A 79 -1.06 15.07 9.14
CA GLN A 79 -0.03 14.97 10.19
C GLN A 79 1.41 14.96 9.64
N GLY A 80 1.59 14.93 8.32
CA GLY A 80 2.90 14.84 7.68
C GLY A 80 3.59 13.48 7.89
N TRP A 81 2.84 12.44 8.25
CA TRP A 81 3.36 11.06 8.35
C TRP A 81 3.53 10.44 6.98
N LEU A 82 2.76 10.91 6.01
CA LEU A 82 2.95 10.67 4.58
C LEU A 82 3.06 12.00 3.85
N VAL A 83 4.11 12.16 3.07
CA VAL A 83 4.38 13.38 2.31
C VAL A 83 4.57 13.05 0.83
N GLN A 84 3.91 13.81 -0.04
CA GLN A 84 4.09 13.63 -1.47
C GLN A 84 5.38 14.29 -1.95
N ASP A 85 6.18 13.56 -2.71
CA ASP A 85 7.40 14.09 -3.31
C ASP A 85 7.09 15.30 -4.22
N GLN A 86 7.92 16.32 -4.15
CA GLN A 86 7.73 17.55 -4.93
C GLN A 86 7.98 17.34 -6.42
N LYS A 87 8.85 16.40 -6.78
CA LYS A 87 9.23 16.07 -8.16
C LYS A 87 8.84 14.66 -8.51
N SER A 88 8.53 14.42 -9.79
CA SER A 88 8.34 13.07 -10.31
C SER A 88 9.66 12.32 -10.32
N CYS A 89 9.69 11.14 -9.69
CA CYS A 89 10.87 10.30 -9.51
C CYS A 89 10.60 8.87 -9.97
N TYR A 90 11.65 8.14 -10.27
CA TYR A 90 11.68 6.68 -10.25
C TYR A 90 12.16 6.25 -8.87
N TYR A 91 11.62 5.16 -8.33
CA TYR A 91 11.99 4.69 -7.00
C TYR A 91 12.71 3.36 -7.10
N LEU A 92 13.85 3.28 -6.43
CA LEU A 92 14.57 2.03 -6.27
C LEU A 92 14.01 1.27 -5.07
N TYR A 93 13.48 0.09 -5.33
CA TYR A 93 13.00 -0.83 -4.31
C TYR A 93 14.06 -1.90 -4.05
N ALA A 94 14.53 -1.98 -2.81
CA ALA A 94 15.51 -2.99 -2.40
C ALA A 94 14.89 -3.91 -1.35
N GLN A 95 14.94 -5.22 -1.57
CA GLN A 95 14.45 -6.22 -0.64
C GLN A 95 15.56 -7.22 -0.34
N THR A 96 15.89 -7.37 0.95
CA THR A 96 16.91 -8.31 1.40
C THR A 96 16.25 -9.48 2.13
N MET A 97 16.54 -10.69 1.69
CA MET A 97 16.11 -11.93 2.33
C MET A 97 17.28 -12.93 2.32
N ASN A 98 17.53 -13.54 3.47
CA ASN A 98 18.62 -14.53 3.63
C ASN A 98 20.00 -14.02 3.13
N GLY A 99 20.32 -12.75 3.40
CA GLY A 99 21.57 -12.12 2.99
C GLY A 99 21.69 -11.77 1.51
N LYS A 100 20.65 -11.99 0.70
CA LYS A 100 20.61 -11.62 -0.72
C LYS A 100 19.68 -10.43 -0.92
N THR A 101 20.17 -9.39 -1.58
CA THR A 101 19.38 -8.21 -1.92
C THR A 101 18.97 -8.27 -3.38
N GLN A 102 17.68 -8.10 -3.62
CA GLN A 102 17.09 -7.89 -4.95
C GLN A 102 16.70 -6.42 -5.09
N TYR A 103 16.90 -5.89 -6.27
CA TYR A 103 16.54 -4.52 -6.60
C TYR A 103 15.45 -4.50 -7.67
N GLY A 104 14.44 -3.67 -7.47
CA GLY A 104 13.36 -3.40 -8.42
C GLY A 104 13.23 -1.91 -8.66
N LEU A 105 12.62 -1.56 -9.78
CA LEU A 105 12.30 -0.19 -10.13
C LEU A 105 10.78 0.01 -10.06
N VAL A 106 10.35 0.96 -9.22
CA VAL A 106 8.94 1.34 -9.10
C VAL A 106 8.68 2.51 -10.03
N VAL A 107 7.75 2.32 -10.95
CA VAL A 107 7.45 3.25 -12.06
C VAL A 107 5.96 3.28 -12.36
N GLY A 108 5.49 4.33 -13.01
CA GLY A 108 4.20 4.32 -13.68
C GLY A 108 4.30 3.56 -15.01
N ALA A 109 3.65 2.41 -15.11
CA ALA A 109 3.63 1.60 -16.33
C ALA A 109 2.47 2.01 -17.24
N TYR A 110 2.70 2.01 -18.57
CA TYR A 110 1.65 2.27 -19.54
C TYR A 110 0.74 1.04 -19.68
N VAL A 111 -0.53 1.20 -19.30
CA VAL A 111 -1.50 0.09 -19.22
C VAL A 111 -1.63 -0.73 -20.52
N PRO A 112 -1.70 -0.12 -21.74
CA PRO A 112 -1.75 -0.91 -22.96
C PRO A 112 -0.53 -1.83 -23.18
N ASP A 113 0.66 -1.44 -22.72
CA ASP A 113 1.85 -2.29 -22.81
C ASP A 113 1.73 -3.54 -21.92
N TYR A 114 1.03 -3.42 -20.78
CA TYR A 114 0.67 -4.55 -19.93
C TYR A 114 -0.40 -5.45 -20.59
N MET A 115 -1.45 -4.84 -21.13
CA MET A 115 -2.54 -5.58 -21.77
C MET A 115 -2.07 -6.34 -23.03
N ASN A 116 -1.14 -5.76 -23.81
CA ASN A 116 -0.58 -6.34 -25.03
C ASN A 116 0.61 -7.29 -24.80
N GLY A 117 0.97 -7.56 -23.53
CA GLY A 117 2.05 -8.48 -23.17
C GLY A 117 3.48 -7.96 -23.42
N ILE A 118 3.64 -6.68 -23.75
CA ILE A 118 4.96 -6.02 -23.83
C ILE A 118 5.61 -6.02 -22.43
N ILE A 119 4.81 -5.73 -21.39
CA ILE A 119 5.19 -5.95 -19.99
C ILE A 119 4.75 -7.37 -19.64
N LYS A 120 5.72 -8.20 -19.25
CA LYS A 120 5.44 -9.60 -18.88
C LYS A 120 4.68 -9.65 -17.57
N LYS A 121 3.59 -10.41 -17.56
CA LYS A 121 2.84 -10.71 -16.32
C LYS A 121 3.61 -11.74 -15.53
N HIS A 122 3.71 -11.51 -14.21
CA HIS A 122 4.42 -12.43 -13.32
C HIS A 122 3.54 -13.62 -12.94
N GLU A 123 2.35 -13.34 -12.41
CA GLU A 123 1.38 -14.34 -11.97
C GLU A 123 -0.05 -13.83 -12.14
N LEU A 124 -1.02 -14.74 -12.02
CA LEU A 124 -2.43 -14.38 -12.02
C LEU A 124 -2.86 -13.97 -10.60
N THR A 125 -3.47 -12.81 -10.49
CA THR A 125 -4.10 -12.36 -9.25
C THR A 125 -5.35 -13.18 -8.94
N ARG A 126 -5.61 -13.41 -7.66
CA ARG A 126 -6.87 -13.97 -7.20
C ARG A 126 -7.97 -12.92 -7.35
N ARG A 127 -9.10 -13.33 -7.95
CA ARG A 127 -10.21 -12.42 -8.28
C ARG A 127 -10.80 -11.74 -7.04
N ASP A 128 -10.97 -12.48 -5.94
CA ASP A 128 -11.47 -11.94 -4.67
C ASP A 128 -10.57 -10.81 -4.13
N LYS A 129 -9.26 -10.99 -4.19
CA LYS A 129 -8.29 -9.98 -3.75
C LYS A 129 -8.23 -8.78 -4.69
N GLU A 130 -8.37 -9.00 -5.99
CA GLU A 130 -8.43 -7.94 -6.99
C GLU A 130 -9.67 -7.04 -6.79
N GLU A 131 -10.84 -7.64 -6.60
CA GLU A 131 -12.09 -6.92 -6.35
C GLU A 131 -12.04 -6.09 -5.07
N ASP A 132 -11.48 -6.63 -3.98
CA ASP A 132 -11.28 -5.92 -2.74
C ASP A 132 -10.33 -4.72 -2.91
N ARG A 133 -9.19 -4.91 -3.56
CA ARG A 133 -8.23 -3.82 -3.81
C ARG A 133 -8.79 -2.74 -4.74
N MET A 134 -9.59 -3.11 -5.75
CA MET A 134 -10.29 -2.13 -6.59
C MET A 134 -11.24 -1.24 -5.78
N LYS A 135 -12.01 -1.80 -4.84
CA LYS A 135 -12.86 -1.01 -3.95
C LYS A 135 -12.04 -0.07 -3.10
N HIS A 136 -10.98 -0.59 -2.48
CA HIS A 136 -10.09 0.19 -1.64
C HIS A 136 -9.47 1.38 -2.41
N VAL A 137 -8.96 1.14 -3.61
CA VAL A 137 -8.38 2.19 -4.46
C VAL A 137 -9.43 3.24 -4.85
N ARG A 138 -10.64 2.82 -5.26
CA ARG A 138 -11.72 3.75 -5.66
C ARG A 138 -12.13 4.72 -4.56
N VAL A 139 -12.10 4.29 -3.32
CA VAL A 139 -12.46 5.15 -2.17
C VAL A 139 -11.33 6.14 -1.84
N ASN A 140 -10.08 5.79 -2.15
CA ASN A 140 -8.91 6.61 -1.83
C ASN A 140 -8.42 7.50 -3.01
N LEU A 141 -9.16 7.54 -4.13
CA LEU A 141 -8.91 8.45 -5.24
C LEU A 141 -9.63 9.78 -5.02
#